data_fdb1dc28319c458b363e63117bca30a2
#
_entry.id   fdb1dc28319c458b363e63117bca30a2
#
_cell.length_a   1.000
_cell.length_b   1.000
_cell.length_c   1.000
_cell.angle_alpha   90.00
_cell.angle_beta   90.00
_cell.angle_gamma   90.00
#
_symmetry.space_group_name_H-M   'P 1'
#
loop_
_entity.id
_entity.type
_entity.pdbx_description
1 polymer ?
#
loop_
_entity_poly.entity_id
_entity_poly.type
_entity_poly.pdbx_seq_one_letter_code
_entity_poly.pdbx_strand_id
1 'polypeptide(L)'
;QPSVVAKLKEWFAAGLKDWDVSRDAPYFGFAIPGTTGKFFYVWLDAPIGYMGSFARWCEQQNLDFGHWWNAGSTTELHHFIGKDIVNFHGLFWPAMLEGSGHRTPTKLHVNGYLTVNGAKMSKSRGTFIKARSYLKHLDSDYLRYYFAAKLGSGVDDLDLDLADFKARIDSDIVGKYVNIASRCAGFVHKLFGGRLADQLHDDALFKDFAEEADRLRGLFEVGDYAAAVREIMLMADDANAEIQRLAPWTMAKDSERATELHRVCTSFLNAFRQITIYLKPLLPKIAAQAELFLGVAPLQWADAATPLLDHPINAYQPLALRIEQKAIDAMLAEEAPPANETSLSTRAAGGEGQDEGGAGKAGVAKSAKSAPSPGATAPPSPASGGAENNTISIDDFTKVELRIARIETADHVEGADKLLRLTLDLGELGKRQVFAGIKTAYAPETLVGRLTICVANLAPRKMKFGMSEGMVLAASAEGGAPFLLSPDSGAQPGMRVK
;
A
#
# COMPACT_ATOMS: atom_id res chain seq x y z
N GLN A 1 -12.42 -5.68 10.86
CA GLN A 1 -11.41 -6.50 10.14
C GLN A 1 -11.26 -7.86 10.83
N PRO A 2 -11.43 -8.99 10.11
CA PRO A 2 -11.41 -10.34 10.71
C PRO A 2 -10.12 -10.67 11.48
N SER A 3 -8.97 -10.27 10.97
CA SER A 3 -7.66 -10.47 11.62
C SER A 3 -7.55 -9.74 12.96
N VAL A 4 -8.10 -8.53 13.05
CA VAL A 4 -8.17 -7.76 14.31
C VAL A 4 -9.06 -8.46 15.33
N VAL A 5 -10.23 -8.92 14.90
CA VAL A 5 -11.16 -9.68 15.77
C VAL A 5 -10.51 -10.99 16.26
N ALA A 6 -9.81 -11.70 15.37
CA ALA A 6 -9.07 -12.91 15.74
C ALA A 6 -8.01 -12.62 16.81
N LYS A 7 -7.25 -11.53 16.63
CA LYS A 7 -6.21 -11.12 17.59
C LYS A 7 -6.79 -10.74 18.96
N LEU A 8 -7.90 -10.01 18.99
CA LEU A 8 -8.60 -9.69 20.25
C LEU A 8 -9.10 -10.96 20.95
N LYS A 9 -9.65 -11.93 20.19
CA LYS A 9 -10.09 -13.23 20.74
C LYS A 9 -8.94 -14.06 21.32
N GLU A 10 -7.75 -14.02 20.74
CA GLU A 10 -6.57 -14.68 21.31
C GLU A 10 -6.25 -14.14 22.71
N TRP A 11 -6.31 -12.81 22.91
CA TRP A 11 -6.07 -12.23 24.23
C TRP A 11 -7.12 -12.65 25.26
N PHE A 12 -8.40 -12.70 24.88
CA PHE A 12 -9.45 -13.21 25.77
C PHE A 12 -9.23 -14.69 26.12
N ALA A 13 -8.86 -15.52 25.14
CA ALA A 13 -8.61 -16.94 25.34
C ALA A 13 -7.37 -17.21 26.22
N ALA A 14 -6.34 -16.39 26.11
CA ALA A 14 -5.14 -16.46 26.96
C ALA A 14 -5.38 -15.98 28.38
N GLY A 15 -6.52 -15.34 28.66
CA GLY A 15 -6.84 -14.66 29.90
C GLY A 15 -6.22 -13.27 29.98
N LEU A 16 -7.05 -12.26 30.20
CA LEU A 16 -6.58 -10.91 30.46
C LEU A 16 -5.83 -10.88 31.79
N LYS A 17 -4.71 -10.17 31.83
CA LYS A 17 -3.90 -9.97 33.04
C LYS A 17 -4.16 -8.57 33.57
N ASP A 18 -3.83 -8.39 34.87
CA ASP A 18 -3.79 -7.06 35.49
C ASP A 18 -2.84 -6.16 34.69
N TRP A 19 -3.26 -4.93 34.53
CA TRP A 19 -2.48 -3.93 33.81
C TRP A 19 -2.08 -2.80 34.77
N ASP A 20 -0.78 -2.55 34.88
CA ASP A 20 -0.28 -1.45 35.67
C ASP A 20 -0.54 -0.12 34.97
N VAL A 21 -1.49 0.64 35.53
CA VAL A 21 -1.91 1.96 35.03
C VAL A 21 -1.17 3.10 35.71
N SER A 22 -0.18 2.82 36.55
CA SER A 22 0.65 3.81 37.22
C SER A 22 2.10 3.82 36.71
N ARG A 23 2.76 4.97 36.86
CA ARG A 23 4.18 5.16 36.56
C ARG A 23 4.84 5.92 37.66
N ASP A 24 6.10 5.56 37.98
CA ASP A 24 6.91 6.26 38.97
C ASP A 24 7.60 7.50 38.37
N ALA A 25 7.90 8.48 39.23
CA ALA A 25 8.74 9.61 38.84
C ALA A 25 10.19 9.14 38.49
N PRO A 26 10.86 9.81 37.50
CA PRO A 26 10.39 10.94 36.73
C PRO A 26 9.52 10.49 35.53
N TYR A 27 8.27 10.94 35.48
CA TYR A 27 7.33 10.64 34.40
C TYR A 27 6.52 11.88 34.06
N PHE A 28 6.34 12.15 32.76
CA PHE A 28 5.48 13.24 32.28
C PHE A 28 4.04 12.72 32.14
N GLY A 29 3.12 13.22 32.97
CA GLY A 29 1.72 12.81 32.99
C GLY A 29 0.97 13.43 34.15
N PHE A 30 -0.29 13.05 34.31
CA PHE A 30 -1.13 13.53 35.42
C PHE A 30 -0.84 12.72 36.68
N ALA A 31 -0.64 13.43 37.79
CA ALA A 31 -0.45 12.78 39.10
C ALA A 31 -1.73 12.03 39.52
N ILE A 32 -1.54 10.85 40.10
CA ILE A 32 -2.65 10.07 40.69
C ILE A 32 -3.06 10.70 42.00
N PRO A 33 -4.30 11.15 42.20
CA PRO A 33 -4.77 11.74 43.44
C PRO A 33 -4.54 10.81 44.64
N GLY A 34 -4.08 11.37 45.79
CA GLY A 34 -3.84 10.61 47.01
C GLY A 34 -2.56 9.77 47.02
N THR A 35 -1.69 9.87 46.01
CA THR A 35 -0.40 9.17 45.94
C THR A 35 0.75 10.15 45.86
N THR A 36 1.97 9.68 46.25
CA THR A 36 3.19 10.48 46.14
C THR A 36 4.06 9.92 45.00
N GLY A 37 4.41 10.77 44.02
CA GLY A 37 5.32 10.41 42.92
C GLY A 37 4.78 9.35 41.95
N LYS A 38 3.47 9.11 41.94
CA LYS A 38 2.81 8.22 41.02
C LYS A 38 2.01 9.05 40.01
N PHE A 39 2.08 8.62 38.74
CA PHE A 39 1.42 9.28 37.59
C PHE A 39 0.57 8.26 36.87
N PHE A 40 -0.51 8.72 36.23
CA PHE A 40 -1.27 7.89 35.33
C PHE A 40 -0.43 7.51 34.10
N TYR A 41 -0.54 6.26 33.70
CA TYR A 41 0.03 5.79 32.43
C TYR A 41 -0.63 6.51 31.26
N VAL A 42 0.17 6.89 30.27
CA VAL A 42 -0.27 7.72 29.13
C VAL A 42 -1.55 7.22 28.42
N TRP A 43 -1.81 5.92 28.41
CA TRP A 43 -3.01 5.38 27.80
C TRP A 43 -4.30 5.56 28.64
N LEU A 44 -4.22 6.10 29.83
CA LEU A 44 -5.37 6.59 30.60
C LEU A 44 -5.74 8.03 30.24
N ASP A 45 -4.82 8.82 29.74
CA ASP A 45 -5.08 10.23 29.41
C ASP A 45 -5.08 10.52 27.89
N ALA A 46 -4.20 9.89 27.11
CA ALA A 46 -4.07 10.16 25.69
C ALA A 46 -5.37 9.96 24.88
N PRO A 47 -6.16 8.87 25.07
CA PRO A 47 -7.41 8.70 24.36
C PRO A 47 -8.48 9.76 24.72
N ILE A 48 -8.42 10.35 25.92
CA ILE A 48 -9.30 11.46 26.31
C ILE A 48 -9.04 12.68 25.43
N GLY A 49 -7.85 12.80 24.87
CA GLY A 49 -7.51 13.83 23.88
C GLY A 49 -8.43 13.86 22.66
N TYR A 50 -8.99 12.70 22.25
CA TYR A 50 -9.99 12.63 21.19
C TYR A 50 -11.26 13.40 21.59
N MET A 51 -11.73 13.17 22.84
CA MET A 51 -12.90 13.88 23.38
C MET A 51 -12.60 15.37 23.56
N GLY A 52 -11.44 15.72 24.12
CA GLY A 52 -11.03 17.11 24.34
C GLY A 52 -10.95 17.91 23.03
N SER A 53 -10.34 17.32 22.00
CA SER A 53 -10.25 17.94 20.67
C SER A 53 -11.64 18.13 20.04
N PHE A 54 -12.50 17.13 20.19
CA PHE A 54 -13.86 17.18 19.64
C PHE A 54 -14.75 18.16 20.42
N ALA A 55 -14.64 18.20 21.76
CA ALA A 55 -15.35 19.17 22.58
C ALA A 55 -14.97 20.61 22.18
N ARG A 56 -13.67 20.88 21.98
CA ARG A 56 -13.19 22.16 21.49
C ARG A 56 -13.78 22.55 20.14
N TRP A 57 -13.86 21.58 19.22
CA TRP A 57 -14.49 21.81 17.91
C TRP A 57 -16.00 22.07 18.06
N CYS A 58 -16.71 21.32 18.91
CA CYS A 58 -18.12 21.56 19.20
C CYS A 58 -18.37 22.98 19.73
N GLU A 59 -17.53 23.43 20.68
CA GLU A 59 -17.60 24.83 21.18
C GLU A 59 -17.48 25.85 20.05
N GLN A 60 -16.49 25.65 19.14
CA GLN A 60 -16.28 26.57 18.02
C GLN A 60 -17.42 26.57 17.01
N GLN A 61 -18.11 25.44 16.83
CA GLN A 61 -19.23 25.29 15.91
C GLN A 61 -20.61 25.49 16.56
N ASN A 62 -20.65 25.79 17.86
CA ASN A 62 -21.86 25.84 18.65
C ASN A 62 -22.72 24.56 18.55
N LEU A 63 -22.07 23.40 18.69
CA LEU A 63 -22.66 22.06 18.65
C LEU A 63 -22.69 21.46 20.05
N ASP A 64 -23.69 20.60 20.32
CA ASP A 64 -23.73 19.84 21.57
C ASP A 64 -22.80 18.62 21.52
N PHE A 65 -21.76 18.63 22.33
CA PHE A 65 -20.83 17.49 22.48
C PHE A 65 -21.55 16.21 22.90
N GLY A 66 -22.57 16.31 23.78
CA GLY A 66 -23.33 15.16 24.27
C GLY A 66 -24.07 14.42 23.16
N HIS A 67 -24.53 15.13 22.12
CA HIS A 67 -25.15 14.50 20.95
C HIS A 67 -24.26 13.44 20.31
N TRP A 68 -22.96 13.61 20.39
CA TRP A 68 -21.97 12.73 19.75
C TRP A 68 -21.42 11.65 20.71
N TRP A 69 -21.23 12.01 21.99
CA TRP A 69 -20.46 11.19 22.92
C TRP A 69 -21.25 10.51 24.04
N ASN A 70 -22.52 10.87 24.26
CA ASN A 70 -23.34 10.21 25.27
C ASN A 70 -23.60 8.74 24.90
N ALA A 71 -23.77 7.86 25.91
CA ALA A 71 -23.97 6.43 25.74
C ALA A 71 -25.12 6.08 24.78
N GLY A 72 -26.20 6.87 24.75
CA GLY A 72 -27.35 6.68 23.84
C GLY A 72 -27.20 7.29 22.46
N SER A 73 -26.04 7.86 22.10
CA SER A 73 -25.82 8.49 20.79
C SER A 73 -25.91 7.48 19.65
N THR A 74 -26.63 7.83 18.58
CA THR A 74 -26.75 7.05 17.33
C THR A 74 -25.72 7.47 16.28
N THR A 75 -24.87 8.47 16.58
CA THR A 75 -23.76 8.87 15.69
C THR A 75 -22.74 7.76 15.62
N GLU A 76 -21.93 7.71 14.55
CA GLU A 76 -20.87 6.73 14.43
C GLU A 76 -19.52 7.32 14.88
N LEU A 77 -18.75 6.53 15.63
CA LEU A 77 -17.39 6.85 16.07
C LEU A 77 -16.42 5.85 15.45
N HIS A 78 -15.66 6.32 14.47
CA HIS A 78 -14.65 5.50 13.77
C HIS A 78 -13.25 5.89 14.19
N HIS A 79 -12.43 4.90 14.58
CA HIS A 79 -11.00 5.08 14.83
C HIS A 79 -10.17 4.50 13.68
N PHE A 80 -9.24 5.29 13.16
CA PHE A 80 -8.24 4.87 12.17
C PHE A 80 -6.89 4.80 12.89
N ILE A 81 -6.34 3.61 13.03
CA ILE A 81 -5.19 3.35 13.90
C ILE A 81 -4.18 2.41 13.27
N GLY A 82 -2.93 2.45 13.74
CA GLY A 82 -1.93 1.45 13.45
C GLY A 82 -2.14 0.15 14.24
N LYS A 83 -1.62 -0.95 13.74
CA LYS A 83 -1.78 -2.29 14.35
C LYS A 83 -1.14 -2.43 15.74
N ASP A 84 -0.18 -1.58 16.09
CA ASP A 84 0.54 -1.57 17.37
C ASP A 84 -0.32 -1.10 18.55
N ILE A 85 -1.42 -0.38 18.28
CA ILE A 85 -2.30 0.17 19.32
C ILE A 85 -3.71 -0.45 19.33
N VAL A 86 -3.84 -1.63 18.72
CA VAL A 86 -5.13 -2.34 18.65
C VAL A 86 -5.67 -2.71 20.02
N ASN A 87 -4.83 -3.20 20.95
CA ASN A 87 -5.24 -3.53 22.31
C ASN A 87 -5.77 -2.32 23.07
N PHE A 88 -5.16 -1.15 22.91
CA PHE A 88 -5.60 0.07 23.56
C PHE A 88 -6.95 0.55 23.06
N HIS A 89 -7.20 0.48 21.75
CA HIS A 89 -8.43 0.95 21.13
C HIS A 89 -9.54 -0.10 21.06
N GLY A 90 -9.18 -1.40 21.10
CA GLY A 90 -10.13 -2.49 21.02
C GLY A 90 -10.57 -3.07 22.37
N LEU A 91 -9.79 -2.85 23.44
CA LEU A 91 -10.09 -3.36 24.78
C LEU A 91 -10.16 -2.23 25.79
N PHE A 92 -9.09 -1.49 25.93
CA PHE A 92 -8.91 -0.55 27.02
C PHE A 92 -9.77 0.70 26.89
N TRP A 93 -9.73 1.36 25.74
CA TRP A 93 -10.52 2.56 25.46
C TRP A 93 -12.03 2.30 25.53
N PRO A 94 -12.59 1.23 24.94
CA PRO A 94 -13.99 0.87 25.15
C PRO A 94 -14.40 0.67 26.61
N ALA A 95 -13.53 0.02 27.41
CA ALA A 95 -13.78 -0.17 28.83
C ALA A 95 -13.81 1.16 29.62
N MET A 96 -12.91 2.09 29.29
CA MET A 96 -12.92 3.44 29.89
C MET A 96 -14.19 4.21 29.53
N LEU A 97 -14.60 4.17 28.27
CA LEU A 97 -15.81 4.87 27.79
C LEU A 97 -17.08 4.30 28.44
N GLU A 98 -17.21 2.97 28.48
CA GLU A 98 -18.35 2.28 29.14
C GLU A 98 -18.39 2.64 30.63
N GLY A 99 -17.24 2.54 31.31
CA GLY A 99 -17.14 2.85 32.76
C GLY A 99 -17.39 4.32 33.09
N SER A 100 -17.24 5.23 32.14
CA SER A 100 -17.51 6.68 32.31
C SER A 100 -18.85 7.13 31.72
N GLY A 101 -19.69 6.22 31.24
CA GLY A 101 -21.01 6.53 30.70
C GLY A 101 -21.00 7.17 29.32
N HIS A 102 -19.96 6.93 28.54
CA HIS A 102 -19.85 7.41 27.17
C HIS A 102 -20.07 6.29 26.17
N ARG A 103 -20.38 6.64 24.91
CA ARG A 103 -20.48 5.67 23.83
C ARG A 103 -19.14 5.03 23.50
N THR A 104 -19.14 3.76 23.16
CA THR A 104 -17.96 3.05 22.67
C THR A 104 -17.76 3.26 21.16
N PRO A 105 -16.56 3.02 20.60
CA PRO A 105 -16.32 3.11 19.17
C PRO A 105 -17.25 2.19 18.37
N THR A 106 -17.74 2.71 17.24
CA THR A 106 -18.55 1.94 16.28
C THR A 106 -17.66 0.97 15.50
N LYS A 107 -16.50 1.44 15.04
CA LYS A 107 -15.60 0.66 14.18
C LYS A 107 -14.14 1.09 14.36
N LEU A 108 -13.25 0.10 14.34
CA LEU A 108 -11.82 0.31 14.24
C LEU A 108 -11.35 -0.03 12.82
N HIS A 109 -10.64 0.90 12.20
CA HIS A 109 -9.94 0.72 10.94
C HIS A 109 -8.46 0.63 11.25
N VAL A 110 -7.91 -0.57 11.13
CA VAL A 110 -6.51 -0.86 11.51
C VAL A 110 -5.69 -1.05 10.25
N ASN A 111 -4.57 -0.37 10.15
CA ASN A 111 -3.60 -0.53 9.08
C ASN A 111 -2.23 -0.95 9.63
N GLY A 112 -1.41 -1.54 8.76
CA GLY A 112 -0.05 -1.94 9.05
C GLY A 112 0.90 -0.76 9.20
N TYR A 113 2.19 -1.07 9.32
CA TYR A 113 3.25 -0.07 9.36
C TYR A 113 3.56 0.47 7.96
N LEU A 114 4.15 1.67 7.93
CA LEU A 114 4.68 2.27 6.72
C LEU A 114 6.20 2.08 6.66
N THR A 115 6.66 1.48 5.57
CA THR A 115 8.08 1.43 5.19
C THR A 115 8.34 2.38 4.01
N VAL A 116 9.59 2.68 3.74
CA VAL A 116 10.03 3.46 2.59
C VAL A 116 11.12 2.69 1.86
N ASN A 117 10.88 2.35 0.59
CA ASN A 117 11.76 1.51 -0.22
C ASN A 117 12.17 0.21 0.51
N GLY A 118 11.21 -0.47 1.11
CA GLY A 118 11.41 -1.70 1.88
C GLY A 118 12.08 -1.54 3.23
N ALA A 119 12.44 -0.33 3.66
CA ALA A 119 13.12 -0.08 4.91
C ALA A 119 12.21 0.61 5.94
N LYS A 120 12.31 0.22 7.22
CA LYS A 120 11.63 0.92 8.32
C LYS A 120 12.08 2.38 8.33
N MET A 121 11.13 3.30 8.46
CA MET A 121 11.41 4.73 8.59
C MET A 121 12.32 4.99 9.80
N SER A 122 13.48 5.61 9.56
CA SER A 122 14.47 5.91 10.59
C SER A 122 15.17 7.23 10.30
N LYS A 123 15.16 8.13 11.29
CA LYS A 123 15.86 9.43 11.18
C LYS A 123 17.36 9.25 11.02
N SER A 124 17.97 8.29 11.77
CA SER A 124 19.40 8.03 11.72
C SER A 124 19.88 7.41 10.40
N ARG A 125 18.99 6.73 9.67
CA ARG A 125 19.30 6.11 8.37
C ARG A 125 18.89 6.97 7.17
N GLY A 126 18.32 8.15 7.38
CA GLY A 126 17.85 9.02 6.28
C GLY A 126 16.65 8.47 5.50
N THR A 127 15.97 7.43 6.02
CA THR A 127 14.76 6.85 5.39
C THR A 127 13.47 7.45 5.93
N PHE A 128 13.56 8.52 6.73
CA PHE A 128 12.40 9.19 7.31
C PHE A 128 12.00 10.37 6.44
N ILE A 129 10.82 10.32 5.82
CA ILE A 129 10.26 11.41 5.03
C ILE A 129 9.24 12.16 5.90
N LYS A 130 9.50 13.43 6.19
CA LYS A 130 8.54 14.29 6.89
C LYS A 130 7.43 14.71 5.95
N ALA A 131 6.20 14.75 6.44
CA ALA A 131 5.07 15.24 5.66
C ALA A 131 5.30 16.67 5.13
N ARG A 132 5.97 17.53 5.90
CA ARG A 132 6.29 18.91 5.47
C ARG A 132 7.26 18.94 4.29
N SER A 133 8.30 18.12 4.30
CA SER A 133 9.26 18.02 3.20
C SER A 133 8.59 17.45 1.95
N TYR A 134 7.73 16.43 2.12
CA TYR A 134 6.93 15.91 1.02
C TYR A 134 6.06 17.02 0.38
N LEU A 135 5.29 17.75 1.18
CA LEU A 135 4.36 18.80 0.71
C LEU A 135 5.05 20.01 0.07
N LYS A 136 6.35 20.20 0.31
CA LYS A 136 7.14 21.27 -0.33
C LYS A 136 7.48 20.93 -1.78
N HIS A 137 7.61 19.67 -2.12
CA HIS A 137 8.08 19.20 -3.42
C HIS A 137 7.02 18.47 -4.25
N LEU A 138 6.01 17.89 -3.61
CA LEU A 138 5.02 17.02 -4.23
C LEU A 138 3.60 17.33 -3.73
N ASP A 139 2.60 17.02 -4.56
CA ASP A 139 1.21 17.26 -4.19
C ASP A 139 0.68 16.18 -3.22
N SER A 140 -0.14 16.60 -2.25
CA SER A 140 -0.76 15.71 -1.28
C SER A 140 -1.68 14.67 -1.91
N ASP A 141 -2.39 15.02 -2.99
CA ASP A 141 -3.32 14.11 -3.67
C ASP A 141 -2.59 12.91 -4.26
N TYR A 142 -1.36 13.07 -4.74
CA TYR A 142 -0.57 11.97 -5.27
C TYR A 142 -0.24 10.92 -4.20
N LEU A 143 0.15 11.36 -3.00
CA LEU A 143 0.43 10.44 -1.91
C LEU A 143 -0.84 9.76 -1.38
N ARG A 144 -1.95 10.51 -1.29
CA ARG A 144 -3.26 9.95 -0.92
C ARG A 144 -3.70 8.87 -1.89
N TYR A 145 -3.57 9.13 -3.19
CA TYR A 145 -3.87 8.14 -4.23
C TYR A 145 -3.02 6.88 -4.11
N TYR A 146 -1.71 7.06 -3.97
CA TYR A 146 -0.78 5.95 -3.87
C TYR A 146 -1.08 5.03 -2.69
N PHE A 147 -1.33 5.62 -1.52
CA PHE A 147 -1.71 4.83 -0.35
C PHE A 147 -3.07 4.16 -0.54
N ALA A 148 -4.06 4.87 -1.04
CA ALA A 148 -5.38 4.30 -1.30
C ALA A 148 -5.28 3.11 -2.27
N ALA A 149 -4.46 3.20 -3.32
CA ALA A 149 -4.24 2.11 -4.27
C ALA A 149 -3.57 0.85 -3.66
N LYS A 150 -3.01 0.96 -2.45
CA LYS A 150 -2.38 -0.16 -1.72
C LYS A 150 -3.13 -0.58 -0.46
N LEU A 151 -4.05 0.25 0.04
CA LEU A 151 -4.82 -0.01 1.25
C LEU A 151 -6.02 -0.91 0.94
N GLY A 152 -5.89 -2.20 1.23
CA GLY A 152 -7.01 -3.14 1.27
C GLY A 152 -7.72 -3.15 2.62
N SER A 153 -8.69 -4.05 2.77
CA SER A 153 -9.42 -4.27 4.02
C SER A 153 -8.61 -5.01 5.10
N GLY A 154 -7.38 -5.41 4.80
CA GLY A 154 -6.44 -6.09 5.71
C GLY A 154 -5.69 -5.15 6.65
N VAL A 155 -4.69 -5.71 7.33
CA VAL A 155 -3.75 -5.00 8.24
C VAL A 155 -2.30 -5.11 7.75
N ASP A 156 -2.13 -5.28 6.45
CA ASP A 156 -0.83 -5.46 5.82
C ASP A 156 0.02 -4.20 5.92
N ASP A 157 1.33 -4.38 6.00
CA ASP A 157 2.26 -3.27 5.99
C ASP A 157 2.31 -2.63 4.59
N LEU A 158 2.44 -1.32 4.55
CA LEU A 158 2.51 -0.53 3.32
C LEU A 158 3.94 -0.13 3.05
N ASP A 159 4.37 -0.23 1.81
CA ASP A 159 5.65 0.31 1.37
C ASP A 159 5.47 1.49 0.42
N LEU A 160 6.09 2.61 0.76
CA LEU A 160 6.26 3.75 -0.13
C LEU A 160 7.52 3.50 -0.97
N ASP A 161 7.38 2.70 -2.02
CA ASP A 161 8.38 2.61 -3.09
C ASP A 161 8.26 3.86 -3.98
N LEU A 162 9.29 4.69 -4.01
CA LEU A 162 9.27 5.97 -4.71
C LEU A 162 9.26 5.82 -6.24
N ALA A 163 9.80 4.73 -6.77
CA ALA A 163 9.76 4.45 -8.20
C ALA A 163 8.36 4.00 -8.62
N ASP A 164 7.73 3.07 -7.88
CA ASP A 164 6.34 2.64 -8.08
C ASP A 164 5.38 3.82 -7.87
N PHE A 165 5.60 4.65 -6.85
CA PHE A 165 4.83 5.87 -6.60
C PHE A 165 4.80 6.78 -7.85
N LYS A 166 5.99 7.11 -8.38
CA LYS A 166 6.10 7.94 -9.58
C LYS A 166 5.42 7.29 -10.77
N ALA A 167 5.72 6.02 -11.04
CA ALA A 167 5.17 5.28 -12.17
C ALA A 167 3.63 5.23 -12.12
N ARG A 168 3.06 4.99 -10.94
CA ARG A 168 1.62 4.90 -10.73
C ARG A 168 0.91 6.24 -10.89
N ILE A 169 1.45 7.33 -10.37
CA ILE A 169 0.88 8.67 -10.59
C ILE A 169 0.94 9.04 -12.08
N ASP A 170 2.08 8.81 -12.72
CA ASP A 170 2.28 9.13 -14.14
C ASP A 170 1.36 8.31 -15.06
N SER A 171 1.09 7.03 -14.72
CA SER A 171 0.19 6.16 -15.50
C SER A 171 -1.28 6.44 -15.18
N ASP A 172 -1.67 6.35 -13.93
CA ASP A 172 -3.08 6.31 -13.55
C ASP A 172 -3.71 7.71 -13.54
N ILE A 173 -3.08 8.66 -12.84
CA ILE A 173 -3.64 10.00 -12.72
C ILE A 173 -3.44 10.78 -14.02
N VAL A 174 -2.20 10.83 -14.52
CA VAL A 174 -1.89 11.65 -15.71
C VAL A 174 -2.23 10.92 -17.00
N GLY A 175 -1.84 9.65 -17.12
CA GLY A 175 -2.00 8.86 -18.34
C GLY A 175 -3.41 8.36 -18.60
N LYS A 176 -4.23 8.15 -17.54
CA LYS A 176 -5.59 7.64 -17.67
C LYS A 176 -6.64 8.70 -17.29
N TYR A 177 -6.72 9.08 -16.03
CA TYR A 177 -7.83 9.89 -15.51
C TYR A 177 -7.91 11.28 -16.16
N VAL A 178 -6.92 12.15 -15.95
CA VAL A 178 -6.99 13.52 -16.50
C VAL A 178 -6.81 13.57 -18.02
N ASN A 179 -6.26 12.50 -18.59
CA ASN A 179 -6.11 12.37 -20.05
C ASN A 179 -7.46 12.38 -20.78
N ILE A 180 -8.53 11.81 -20.18
CA ILE A 180 -9.88 11.82 -20.74
C ILE A 180 -10.32 13.26 -21.02
N ALA A 181 -10.25 14.13 -20.02
CA ALA A 181 -10.62 15.53 -20.16
C ALA A 181 -9.70 16.27 -21.16
N SER A 182 -8.39 16.07 -21.09
CA SER A 182 -7.42 16.77 -21.95
C SER A 182 -7.63 16.48 -23.45
N ARG A 183 -8.08 15.27 -23.81
CA ARG A 183 -8.35 14.84 -25.19
C ARG A 183 -9.62 15.45 -25.76
N CYS A 184 -10.59 15.86 -24.94
CA CYS A 184 -11.92 16.30 -25.39
C CYS A 184 -12.17 17.79 -25.17
N ALA A 185 -11.69 18.37 -24.07
CA ALA A 185 -11.96 19.74 -23.66
C ALA A 185 -11.57 20.79 -24.73
N GLY A 186 -10.43 20.57 -25.38
CA GLY A 186 -9.95 21.48 -26.43
C GLY A 186 -10.88 21.60 -27.62
N PHE A 187 -11.56 20.52 -28.01
CA PHE A 187 -12.54 20.54 -29.11
C PHE A 187 -13.80 21.29 -28.69
N VAL A 188 -14.33 21.03 -27.50
CA VAL A 188 -15.51 21.74 -26.97
C VAL A 188 -15.25 23.24 -26.90
N HIS A 189 -14.09 23.65 -26.45
CA HIS A 189 -13.76 25.08 -26.36
C HIS A 189 -13.61 25.75 -27.73
N LYS A 190 -12.85 25.12 -28.63
CA LYS A 190 -12.49 25.72 -29.93
C LYS A 190 -13.60 25.71 -30.94
N LEU A 191 -14.43 24.65 -30.96
CA LEU A 191 -15.41 24.41 -32.01
C LEU A 191 -16.84 24.67 -31.55
N PHE A 192 -17.11 24.60 -30.23
CA PHE A 192 -18.48 24.69 -29.70
C PHE A 192 -18.62 25.75 -28.61
N GLY A 193 -17.73 26.76 -28.58
CA GLY A 193 -17.80 27.89 -27.67
C GLY A 193 -17.73 27.57 -26.19
N GLY A 194 -17.11 26.44 -25.85
CA GLY A 194 -17.00 25.99 -24.46
C GLY A 194 -18.30 25.45 -23.85
N ARG A 195 -19.27 25.03 -24.69
CA ARG A 195 -20.55 24.49 -24.24
C ARG A 195 -20.66 23.01 -24.57
N LEU A 196 -21.14 22.19 -23.64
CA LEU A 196 -21.45 20.78 -23.88
C LEU A 196 -22.67 20.62 -24.75
N ALA A 197 -22.77 19.51 -25.49
CA ALA A 197 -23.94 19.19 -26.29
C ALA A 197 -25.19 18.94 -25.45
N ASP A 198 -26.34 19.04 -26.06
CA ASP A 198 -27.66 18.75 -25.47
C ASP A 198 -27.93 17.25 -25.29
N GLN A 199 -27.08 16.38 -25.85
CA GLN A 199 -27.20 14.93 -25.80
C GLN A 199 -25.82 14.29 -25.74
N LEU A 200 -25.75 13.08 -25.17
CA LEU A 200 -24.60 12.17 -25.28
C LEU A 200 -24.55 11.55 -26.68
N HIS A 201 -23.38 11.11 -27.12
CA HIS A 201 -23.22 10.31 -28.35
C HIS A 201 -23.85 8.94 -28.21
N ASP A 202 -23.51 8.28 -27.09
CA ASP A 202 -24.07 7.02 -26.61
C ASP A 202 -24.17 7.12 -25.11
N ASP A 203 -25.26 6.65 -24.52
CA ASP A 203 -25.49 6.72 -23.08
C ASP A 203 -25.07 5.44 -22.34
N ALA A 204 -24.65 4.38 -23.06
CA ALA A 204 -24.27 3.09 -22.49
C ALA A 204 -23.13 3.27 -21.48
N LEU A 205 -21.99 3.84 -21.90
CA LEU A 205 -20.84 4.08 -21.02
C LEU A 205 -21.19 4.92 -19.79
N PHE A 206 -22.06 5.93 -19.97
CA PHE A 206 -22.51 6.77 -18.86
C PHE A 206 -23.34 5.99 -17.85
N LYS A 207 -24.25 5.12 -18.34
CA LYS A 207 -25.10 4.27 -17.49
C LYS A 207 -24.27 3.22 -16.75
N ASP A 208 -23.38 2.53 -17.45
CA ASP A 208 -22.48 1.54 -16.85
C ASP A 208 -21.68 2.16 -15.69
N PHE A 209 -21.14 3.37 -15.89
CA PHE A 209 -20.42 4.07 -14.84
C PHE A 209 -21.31 4.53 -13.69
N ALA A 210 -22.55 4.92 -13.95
CA ALA A 210 -23.50 5.28 -12.92
C ALA A 210 -23.93 4.07 -12.06
N GLU A 211 -24.08 2.89 -12.65
CA GLU A 211 -24.45 1.64 -11.97
C GLU A 211 -23.36 1.17 -10.99
N GLU A 212 -22.08 1.49 -11.24
CA GLU A 212 -20.98 1.16 -10.32
C GLU A 212 -20.99 1.96 -9.02
N ALA A 213 -21.79 3.02 -8.90
CA ALA A 213 -21.79 3.93 -7.75
C ALA A 213 -21.99 3.22 -6.40
N ASP A 214 -22.96 2.32 -6.30
CA ASP A 214 -23.27 1.61 -5.04
C ASP A 214 -22.19 0.59 -4.69
N ARG A 215 -21.63 -0.09 -5.67
CA ARG A 215 -20.52 -1.02 -5.47
C ARG A 215 -19.27 -0.29 -4.97
N LEU A 216 -18.91 0.82 -5.61
CA LEU A 216 -17.77 1.65 -5.18
C LEU A 216 -17.97 2.21 -3.78
N ARG A 217 -19.19 2.69 -3.46
CA ARG A 217 -19.53 3.16 -2.11
C ARG A 217 -19.28 2.06 -1.08
N GLY A 218 -19.76 0.84 -1.34
CA GLY A 218 -19.53 -0.30 -0.45
C GLY A 218 -18.06 -0.60 -0.20
N LEU A 219 -17.21 -0.49 -1.23
CA LEU A 219 -15.76 -0.65 -1.08
C LEU A 219 -15.13 0.43 -0.18
N PHE A 220 -15.54 1.69 -0.33
CA PHE A 220 -15.11 2.77 0.56
C PHE A 220 -15.56 2.55 2.01
N GLU A 221 -16.80 2.12 2.23
CA GLU A 221 -17.37 1.87 3.57
C GLU A 221 -16.67 0.75 4.32
N VAL A 222 -16.27 -0.32 3.61
CA VAL A 222 -15.51 -1.41 4.25
C VAL A 222 -14.02 -1.12 4.38
N GLY A 223 -13.53 -0.04 3.74
CA GLY A 223 -12.13 0.35 3.76
C GLY A 223 -11.25 -0.41 2.76
N ASP A 224 -11.84 -1.02 1.72
CA ASP A 224 -11.08 -1.64 0.61
C ASP A 224 -10.81 -0.63 -0.50
N TYR A 225 -9.96 0.36 -0.17
CA TYR A 225 -9.64 1.44 -1.09
C TYR A 225 -8.87 0.95 -2.32
N ALA A 226 -8.04 -0.09 -2.17
CA ALA A 226 -7.29 -0.68 -3.27
C ALA A 226 -8.21 -1.28 -4.33
N ALA A 227 -9.27 -1.97 -3.90
CA ALA A 227 -10.29 -2.46 -4.82
C ALA A 227 -11.05 -1.30 -5.49
N ALA A 228 -11.48 -0.29 -4.72
CA ALA A 228 -12.16 0.87 -5.28
C ALA A 228 -11.31 1.59 -6.34
N VAL A 229 -10.04 1.86 -6.04
CA VAL A 229 -9.12 2.51 -7.00
C VAL A 229 -8.94 1.67 -8.26
N ARG A 230 -8.79 0.35 -8.14
CA ARG A 230 -8.66 -0.55 -9.29
C ARG A 230 -9.87 -0.48 -10.20
N GLU A 231 -11.08 -0.55 -9.65
CA GLU A 231 -12.32 -0.47 -10.43
C GLU A 231 -12.46 0.90 -11.14
N ILE A 232 -12.18 1.99 -10.42
CA ILE A 232 -12.22 3.34 -11.00
C ILE A 232 -11.18 3.48 -12.12
N MET A 233 -10.01 2.86 -11.99
CA MET A 233 -9.00 2.89 -13.06
C MET A 233 -9.37 2.02 -14.27
N LEU A 234 -10.13 0.93 -14.09
CA LEU A 234 -10.72 0.18 -15.19
C LEU A 234 -11.74 1.05 -15.96
N MET A 235 -12.62 1.78 -15.27
CA MET A 235 -13.51 2.75 -15.92
C MET A 235 -12.74 3.80 -16.74
N ALA A 236 -11.60 4.27 -16.22
CA ALA A 236 -10.75 5.21 -16.95
C ALA A 236 -10.08 4.56 -18.17
N ASP A 237 -9.72 3.28 -18.10
CA ASP A 237 -9.19 2.51 -19.24
C ASP A 237 -10.27 2.35 -20.31
N ASP A 238 -11.50 1.97 -19.96
CA ASP A 238 -12.63 1.82 -20.88
C ASP A 238 -12.94 3.15 -21.59
N ALA A 239 -13.00 4.25 -20.85
CA ALA A 239 -13.19 5.57 -21.45
C ALA A 239 -12.08 5.93 -22.43
N ASN A 240 -10.81 5.67 -22.09
CA ASN A 240 -9.67 5.96 -22.98
C ASN A 240 -9.66 5.05 -24.22
N ALA A 241 -10.02 3.77 -24.06
CA ALA A 241 -10.15 2.83 -25.19
C ALA A 241 -11.22 3.30 -26.17
N GLU A 242 -12.35 3.74 -25.65
CA GLU A 242 -13.46 4.24 -26.47
C GLU A 242 -13.12 5.59 -27.15
N ILE A 243 -12.43 6.51 -26.45
CA ILE A 243 -11.86 7.71 -27.07
C ILE A 243 -10.93 7.35 -28.22
N GLN A 244 -10.10 6.33 -28.05
CA GLN A 244 -9.17 5.90 -29.10
C GLN A 244 -9.91 5.29 -30.29
N ARG A 245 -10.97 4.52 -30.05
CA ARG A 245 -11.82 3.91 -31.09
C ARG A 245 -12.55 4.97 -31.91
N LEU A 246 -13.17 5.94 -31.24
CA LEU A 246 -13.94 7.01 -31.90
C LEU A 246 -13.05 8.08 -32.53
N ALA A 247 -11.83 8.25 -32.05
CA ALA A 247 -10.80 9.16 -32.56
C ALA A 247 -11.32 10.59 -32.83
N PRO A 248 -11.76 11.37 -31.82
CA PRO A 248 -12.33 12.71 -31.98
C PRO A 248 -11.41 13.67 -32.75
N TRP A 249 -10.10 13.50 -32.68
CA TRP A 249 -9.13 14.26 -33.47
C TRP A 249 -9.22 14.00 -34.98
N THR A 250 -9.78 12.85 -35.40
CA THR A 250 -10.06 12.55 -36.79
C THR A 250 -11.39 13.16 -37.20
N MET A 251 -12.44 13.05 -36.36
CA MET A 251 -13.72 13.69 -36.58
C MET A 251 -13.60 15.20 -36.74
N ALA A 252 -12.72 15.84 -35.96
CA ALA A 252 -12.51 17.29 -35.98
C ALA A 252 -11.96 17.82 -37.31
N LYS A 253 -11.53 16.94 -38.24
CA LYS A 253 -11.10 17.32 -39.61
C LYS A 253 -12.22 17.33 -40.61
N ASP A 254 -13.39 16.80 -40.25
CA ASP A 254 -14.56 16.65 -41.08
C ASP A 254 -15.71 17.50 -40.51
N SER A 255 -16.07 18.57 -41.21
CA SER A 255 -17.12 19.49 -40.79
C SER A 255 -18.51 18.84 -40.75
N GLU A 256 -18.75 17.80 -41.55
CA GLU A 256 -20.04 17.09 -41.54
C GLU A 256 -20.24 16.28 -40.25
N ARG A 257 -19.16 15.92 -39.57
CA ARG A 257 -19.19 15.19 -38.31
C ARG A 257 -19.16 16.11 -37.08
N ALA A 258 -19.31 17.42 -37.24
CA ALA A 258 -19.20 18.36 -36.11
C ALA A 258 -20.20 18.06 -34.96
N THR A 259 -21.46 17.74 -35.30
CA THR A 259 -22.48 17.39 -34.30
C THR A 259 -22.13 16.08 -33.57
N GLU A 260 -21.64 15.09 -34.30
CA GLU A 260 -21.18 13.82 -33.72
C GLU A 260 -19.99 14.05 -32.79
N LEU A 261 -18.98 14.79 -33.21
CA LEU A 261 -17.81 15.17 -32.42
C LEU A 261 -18.22 15.87 -31.11
N HIS A 262 -19.18 16.79 -31.18
CA HIS A 262 -19.70 17.53 -30.04
C HIS A 262 -20.27 16.59 -28.97
N ARG A 263 -21.14 15.66 -29.41
CA ARG A 263 -21.74 14.64 -28.53
C ARG A 263 -20.70 13.67 -27.97
N VAL A 264 -19.75 13.22 -28.79
CA VAL A 264 -18.65 12.36 -28.38
C VAL A 264 -17.81 13.01 -27.27
N CYS A 265 -17.38 14.27 -27.48
CA CYS A 265 -16.62 14.98 -26.45
C CYS A 265 -17.45 15.21 -25.18
N THR A 266 -18.76 15.46 -25.29
CA THR A 266 -19.67 15.61 -24.16
C THR A 266 -19.80 14.30 -23.37
N SER A 267 -19.90 13.15 -24.04
CA SER A 267 -19.94 11.83 -23.36
C SER A 267 -18.69 11.58 -22.54
N PHE A 268 -17.50 11.85 -23.10
CA PHE A 268 -16.26 11.60 -22.36
C PHE A 268 -16.00 12.62 -21.24
N LEU A 269 -16.46 13.86 -21.37
CA LEU A 269 -16.40 14.82 -20.26
C LEU A 269 -17.38 14.44 -19.13
N ASN A 270 -18.49 13.77 -19.44
CA ASN A 270 -19.36 13.17 -18.43
C ASN A 270 -18.72 11.94 -17.77
N ALA A 271 -18.08 11.05 -18.54
CA ALA A 271 -17.30 9.93 -17.96
C ALA A 271 -16.18 10.44 -17.04
N PHE A 272 -15.42 11.46 -17.46
CA PHE A 272 -14.44 12.14 -16.63
C PHE A 272 -15.05 12.70 -15.33
N ARG A 273 -16.24 13.32 -15.43
CA ARG A 273 -16.97 13.85 -14.26
C ARG A 273 -17.36 12.73 -13.30
N GLN A 274 -17.87 11.59 -13.78
CA GLN A 274 -18.21 10.43 -12.92
C GLN A 274 -16.98 9.88 -12.20
N ILE A 275 -15.89 9.66 -12.94
CA ILE A 275 -14.59 9.24 -12.34
C ILE A 275 -14.12 10.27 -11.32
N THR A 276 -14.28 11.57 -11.58
CA THR A 276 -13.95 12.63 -10.62
C THR A 276 -14.75 12.50 -9.33
N ILE A 277 -16.06 12.23 -9.42
CA ILE A 277 -16.93 12.02 -8.25
C ILE A 277 -16.41 10.88 -7.40
N TYR A 278 -16.07 9.76 -8.02
CA TYR A 278 -15.60 8.56 -7.32
C TYR A 278 -14.20 8.70 -6.73
N LEU A 279 -13.32 9.48 -7.38
CA LEU A 279 -11.98 9.77 -6.86
C LEU A 279 -11.94 10.94 -5.87
N LYS A 280 -12.99 11.77 -5.78
CA LYS A 280 -13.01 12.97 -4.92
C LYS A 280 -12.64 12.71 -3.45
N PRO A 281 -13.06 11.61 -2.81
CA PRO A 281 -12.62 11.30 -1.44
C PRO A 281 -11.10 11.14 -1.29
N LEU A 282 -10.43 10.71 -2.35
CA LEU A 282 -8.99 10.46 -2.39
C LEU A 282 -8.19 11.66 -2.92
N LEU A 283 -8.74 12.37 -3.91
CA LEU A 283 -8.10 13.45 -4.67
C LEU A 283 -8.89 14.77 -4.54
N PRO A 284 -9.02 15.34 -3.32
CA PRO A 284 -9.87 16.50 -3.11
C PRO A 284 -9.43 17.74 -3.87
N LYS A 285 -8.12 17.97 -4.05
CA LYS A 285 -7.61 19.14 -4.79
C LYS A 285 -7.85 19.01 -6.29
N ILE A 286 -7.54 17.84 -6.86
CA ILE A 286 -7.76 17.57 -8.28
C ILE A 286 -9.26 17.63 -8.59
N ALA A 287 -10.09 17.08 -7.72
CA ALA A 287 -11.54 17.15 -7.86
C ALA A 287 -12.05 18.61 -7.83
N ALA A 288 -11.58 19.43 -6.92
CA ALA A 288 -11.95 20.86 -6.88
C ALA A 288 -11.53 21.61 -8.15
N GLN A 289 -10.36 21.29 -8.71
CA GLN A 289 -9.92 21.87 -9.98
C GLN A 289 -10.77 21.37 -11.17
N ALA A 290 -11.18 20.09 -11.14
CA ALA A 290 -12.10 19.54 -12.14
C ALA A 290 -13.50 20.16 -12.06
N GLU A 291 -14.00 20.42 -10.86
CA GLU A 291 -15.26 21.16 -10.61
C GLU A 291 -15.19 22.59 -11.19
N LEU A 292 -14.09 23.28 -10.95
CA LEU A 292 -13.85 24.60 -11.56
C LEU A 292 -13.80 24.52 -13.07
N PHE A 293 -13.09 23.53 -13.64
CA PHE A 293 -13.04 23.31 -15.09
C PHE A 293 -14.44 23.04 -15.67
N LEU A 294 -15.20 22.15 -15.04
CA LEU A 294 -16.56 21.82 -15.48
C LEU A 294 -17.58 22.94 -15.20
N GLY A 295 -17.24 23.99 -14.43
CA GLY A 295 -18.13 25.09 -14.09
C GLY A 295 -19.30 24.65 -13.20
N VAL A 296 -19.10 23.67 -12.33
CA VAL A 296 -20.15 23.08 -11.46
C VAL A 296 -19.90 23.38 -9.98
N ALA A 297 -20.96 23.31 -9.18
CA ALA A 297 -20.88 23.29 -7.73
C ALA A 297 -20.10 22.03 -7.26
N PRO A 298 -19.65 21.99 -5.99
CA PRO A 298 -18.97 20.82 -5.45
C PRO A 298 -19.76 19.54 -5.67
N LEU A 299 -19.20 18.64 -6.48
CA LEU A 299 -19.83 17.40 -6.91
C LEU A 299 -20.15 16.50 -5.72
N GLN A 300 -21.34 15.93 -5.75
CA GLN A 300 -21.86 14.97 -4.79
C GLN A 300 -21.94 13.58 -5.43
N TRP A 301 -22.00 12.54 -4.61
CA TRP A 301 -22.09 11.16 -5.09
C TRP A 301 -23.29 10.92 -6.00
N ALA A 302 -24.43 11.52 -5.64
CA ALA A 302 -25.67 11.42 -6.41
C ALA A 302 -25.59 12.04 -7.83
N ASP A 303 -24.65 12.96 -8.04
CA ASP A 303 -24.50 13.62 -9.34
C ASP A 303 -23.98 12.65 -10.42
N ALA A 304 -23.45 11.50 -10.04
CA ALA A 304 -23.00 10.47 -10.98
C ALA A 304 -24.15 9.90 -11.84
N ALA A 305 -25.37 9.96 -11.34
CA ALA A 305 -26.54 9.40 -12.03
C ALA A 305 -27.14 10.34 -13.11
N THR A 306 -26.75 11.62 -13.16
CA THR A 306 -27.34 12.60 -14.08
C THR A 306 -26.28 13.20 -14.98
N PRO A 307 -26.43 13.13 -16.33
CA PRO A 307 -25.46 13.70 -17.24
C PRO A 307 -25.49 15.23 -17.23
N LEU A 308 -24.33 15.85 -17.40
CA LEU A 308 -24.16 17.28 -17.56
C LEU A 308 -24.30 17.61 -19.06
N LEU A 309 -25.41 18.21 -19.45
CA LEU A 309 -25.77 18.52 -20.84
C LEU A 309 -26.05 20.00 -21.01
N ASP A 310 -25.87 20.53 -22.23
CA ASP A 310 -26.11 21.93 -22.58
C ASP A 310 -25.53 22.91 -21.57
N HIS A 311 -24.33 22.61 -21.04
CA HIS A 311 -23.70 23.30 -19.93
C HIS A 311 -22.38 23.96 -20.35
N PRO A 312 -22.13 25.21 -19.94
CA PRO A 312 -20.85 25.86 -20.23
C PRO A 312 -19.72 25.29 -19.35
N ILE A 313 -18.57 25.04 -19.95
CA ILE A 313 -17.35 24.65 -19.24
C ILE A 313 -16.26 25.71 -19.37
N ASN A 314 -15.39 25.81 -18.38
CA ASN A 314 -14.26 26.73 -18.40
C ASN A 314 -13.10 26.18 -19.25
N ALA A 315 -12.11 27.05 -19.58
CA ALA A 315 -10.93 26.63 -20.30
C ALA A 315 -10.14 25.57 -19.51
N TYR A 316 -9.80 24.47 -20.17
CA TYR A 316 -9.06 23.40 -19.53
C TYR A 316 -7.63 23.85 -19.20
N GLN A 317 -7.25 23.63 -17.95
CA GLN A 317 -5.88 23.71 -17.48
C GLN A 317 -5.43 22.32 -17.03
N PRO A 318 -4.15 21.97 -17.15
CA PRO A 318 -3.66 20.67 -16.66
C PRO A 318 -3.99 20.47 -15.18
N LEU A 319 -4.80 19.44 -14.88
CA LEU A 319 -5.26 19.13 -13.52
C LEU A 319 -4.21 18.35 -12.70
N ALA A 320 -3.32 17.65 -13.39
CA ALA A 320 -2.20 16.94 -12.79
C ALA A 320 -1.00 16.93 -13.76
N LEU A 321 0.19 16.88 -13.20
CA LEU A 321 1.44 16.83 -13.94
C LEU A 321 2.22 15.57 -13.55
N ARG A 322 3.03 15.06 -14.49
CA ARG A 322 3.94 13.97 -14.22
C ARG A 322 4.95 14.36 -13.15
N ILE A 323 5.29 13.41 -12.30
CA ILE A 323 6.29 13.63 -11.26
C ILE A 323 7.68 13.69 -11.91
N GLU A 324 8.37 14.79 -11.74
CA GLU A 324 9.76 14.91 -12.16
C GLU A 324 10.69 14.29 -11.11
N GLN A 325 11.67 13.48 -11.55
CA GLN A 325 12.62 12.83 -10.65
C GLN A 325 13.32 13.82 -9.73
N LYS A 326 13.66 15.00 -10.24
CA LYS A 326 14.30 16.06 -9.45
C LYS A 326 13.50 16.50 -8.22
N ALA A 327 12.14 16.38 -8.23
CA ALA A 327 11.31 16.72 -7.07
C ALA A 327 11.45 15.67 -5.96
N ILE A 328 11.53 14.38 -6.34
CA ILE A 328 11.80 13.28 -5.40
C ILE A 328 13.21 13.44 -4.82
N ASP A 329 14.20 13.69 -5.66
CA ASP A 329 15.59 13.84 -5.23
C ASP A 329 15.77 15.03 -4.27
N ALA A 330 15.10 16.16 -4.55
CA ALA A 330 15.11 17.34 -3.69
C ALA A 330 14.45 17.08 -2.33
N MET A 331 13.34 16.34 -2.32
CA MET A 331 12.68 15.91 -1.08
C MET A 331 13.60 15.04 -0.22
N LEU A 332 14.27 14.06 -0.82
CA LEU A 332 15.17 13.16 -0.12
C LEU A 332 16.43 13.91 0.38
N ALA A 333 16.94 14.85 -0.37
CA ALA A 333 18.08 15.67 0.03
C ALA A 333 17.81 16.52 1.28
N GLU A 334 16.57 16.98 1.49
CA GLU A 334 16.17 17.70 2.72
C GLU A 334 16.16 16.82 3.98
N GLU A 335 15.99 15.51 3.81
CA GLU A 335 15.94 14.56 4.92
C GLU A 335 17.29 13.89 5.21
N ALA A 336 18.27 14.10 4.34
CA ALA A 336 19.64 13.60 4.56
C ALA A 336 20.23 14.24 5.83
N PRO A 337 20.83 13.45 6.73
CA PRO A 337 21.51 14.00 7.90
C PRO A 337 22.64 14.94 7.44
N PRO A 338 22.88 16.07 8.15
CA PRO A 338 23.96 16.99 7.80
C PRO A 338 25.30 16.23 7.82
N ALA A 339 26.11 16.46 6.79
CA ALA A 339 27.36 15.72 6.53
C ALA A 339 28.36 15.71 7.69
N ASN A 340 28.15 16.52 8.74
CA ASN A 340 29.04 16.64 9.90
C ASN A 340 28.61 15.82 11.14
N GLU A 341 27.43 15.18 11.15
CA GLU A 341 27.00 14.39 12.33
C GLU A 341 27.40 12.91 12.26
N THR A 342 27.91 12.44 11.13
CA THR A 342 28.28 11.01 10.97
C THR A 342 29.55 10.61 11.72
N SER A 343 30.33 11.57 12.24
CA SER A 343 31.60 11.27 12.94
C SER A 343 31.55 11.27 14.47
N LEU A 344 30.40 11.63 15.08
CA LEU A 344 30.29 11.73 16.56
C LEU A 344 29.32 10.73 17.21
N SER A 345 28.56 9.93 16.44
CA SER A 345 27.55 9.03 17.00
C SER A 345 28.05 7.62 17.39
N THR A 346 29.33 7.32 17.17
CA THR A 346 29.90 6.00 17.53
C THR A 346 30.30 5.85 19.00
N ARG A 347 30.06 6.87 19.83
CA ARG A 347 30.46 6.83 21.25
C ARG A 347 29.35 6.98 22.29
N ALA A 348 28.06 7.10 21.89
CA ALA A 348 26.96 7.32 22.80
C ALA A 348 25.68 6.54 22.45
N ALA A 349 25.80 5.30 21.99
CA ALA A 349 24.65 4.40 21.80
C ALA A 349 24.82 3.13 22.64
N GLY A 350 24.99 3.33 23.91
CA GLY A 350 24.74 2.32 24.95
C GLY A 350 23.57 2.83 25.77
N GLY A 351 22.38 2.33 25.53
CA GLY A 351 21.24 2.59 26.41
C GLY A 351 19.97 3.02 25.66
N GLU A 352 18.97 2.18 25.85
CA GLU A 352 17.53 2.44 25.66
C GLU A 352 16.89 2.11 24.32
N GLY A 353 16.42 0.89 24.30
CA GLY A 353 15.33 0.38 23.49
C GLY A 353 14.74 -0.80 24.24
N GLN A 354 14.02 -0.54 25.32
CA GLN A 354 13.32 -1.58 26.07
C GLN A 354 12.09 -2.01 25.30
N ASP A 355 12.16 -3.25 24.87
CA ASP A 355 11.05 -4.08 24.45
C ASP A 355 10.38 -4.59 25.74
N GLU A 356 9.20 -4.10 26.09
CA GLU A 356 8.42 -4.59 27.22
C GLU A 356 7.34 -5.56 26.76
N GLY A 357 7.60 -6.82 26.99
CA GLY A 357 6.59 -7.85 26.86
C GLY A 357 7.04 -9.24 27.28
N GLY A 358 6.90 -9.58 28.56
CA GLY A 358 6.94 -10.98 28.98
C GLY A 358 7.74 -11.29 30.23
N ALA A 359 7.08 -11.24 31.35
CA ALA A 359 7.59 -11.71 32.65
C ALA A 359 7.74 -13.25 32.73
N GLY A 360 8.82 -13.74 33.39
CA GLY A 360 8.78 -15.10 33.88
C GLY A 360 10.11 -15.75 34.28
N LYS A 361 10.57 -15.43 35.48
CA LYS A 361 11.26 -16.30 36.51
C LYS A 361 12.65 -16.85 36.30
N ALA A 362 13.40 -16.52 37.33
CA ALA A 362 14.69 -16.95 37.83
C ALA A 362 14.99 -18.45 37.81
N GLY A 363 16.28 -18.75 37.59
CA GLY A 363 16.91 -20.02 37.90
C GLY A 363 18.42 -19.91 37.82
N VAL A 364 19.06 -19.93 38.99
CA VAL A 364 20.51 -19.90 39.21
C VAL A 364 21.13 -21.25 38.85
N ALA A 365 22.29 -21.30 38.17
CA ALA A 365 23.49 -22.04 38.58
C ALA A 365 24.59 -22.08 37.51
N LYS A 366 25.72 -21.57 37.87
CA LYS A 366 27.14 -21.95 37.78
C LYS A 366 27.67 -22.88 36.69
N SER A 367 28.67 -22.29 36.03
CA SER A 367 30.01 -22.79 35.68
C SER A 367 30.19 -24.17 35.04
N ALA A 368 30.89 -24.21 33.93
CA ALA A 368 32.17 -24.89 33.78
C ALA A 368 32.82 -24.60 32.43
N LYS A 369 34.11 -24.35 32.47
CA LYS A 369 35.06 -24.23 31.37
C LYS A 369 35.31 -25.60 30.73
N SER A 370 35.44 -25.65 29.39
CA SER A 370 36.47 -26.50 28.78
C SER A 370 36.76 -25.99 27.36
N ALA A 371 38.02 -25.89 27.06
CA ALA A 371 38.61 -25.48 25.78
C ALA A 371 38.90 -26.71 24.90
N PRO A 372 39.61 -26.58 23.77
CA PRO A 372 39.06 -26.77 22.42
C PRO A 372 39.65 -28.01 21.71
N SER A 373 39.08 -28.40 20.59
CA SER A 373 39.79 -29.17 19.58
C SER A 373 39.20 -29.02 18.17
N PRO A 374 39.93 -29.32 17.10
CA PRO A 374 40.11 -28.46 15.96
C PRO A 374 39.48 -28.96 14.67
N GLY A 375 39.26 -28.07 13.71
CA GLY A 375 39.36 -28.37 12.30
C GLY A 375 38.07 -28.67 11.54
N ALA A 376 37.43 -27.62 11.02
CA ALA A 376 36.80 -27.67 9.70
C ALA A 376 36.80 -26.24 9.14
N THR A 377 37.58 -26.04 8.12
CA THR A 377 37.70 -24.83 7.34
C THR A 377 36.37 -24.46 6.71
N ALA A 378 35.80 -23.32 7.19
CA ALA A 378 34.73 -22.64 6.51
C ALA A 378 35.30 -21.88 5.28
N PRO A 379 34.57 -21.81 4.16
CA PRO A 379 34.99 -20.96 3.05
C PRO A 379 34.86 -19.48 3.46
N PRO A 380 35.69 -18.59 2.90
CA PRO A 380 35.78 -17.21 3.33
C PRO A 380 34.47 -16.44 3.06
N SER A 381 34.03 -15.74 4.09
CA SER A 381 33.03 -14.67 3.94
C SER A 381 33.61 -13.58 3.04
N PRO A 382 32.87 -13.02 2.11
CA PRO A 382 33.36 -11.85 1.38
C PRO A 382 33.43 -10.66 2.34
N ALA A 383 34.57 -9.97 2.25
CA ALA A 383 34.91 -8.79 3.01
C ALA A 383 33.83 -7.69 2.88
N SER A 384 33.59 -7.02 3.99
CA SER A 384 32.86 -5.74 4.07
C SER A 384 33.50 -4.70 3.15
N GLY A 385 32.91 -4.52 1.97
CA GLY A 385 33.16 -3.39 1.06
C GLY A 385 31.88 -2.57 0.95
N GLY A 386 32.04 -1.24 0.89
CA GLY A 386 31.02 -0.22 0.99
C GLY A 386 29.79 -0.44 0.11
N ALA A 387 28.69 0.20 0.48
CA ALA A 387 27.43 0.20 -0.24
C ALA A 387 27.62 0.74 -1.66
N GLU A 388 28.01 -0.14 -2.59
CA GLU A 388 27.85 0.11 -4.01
C GLU A 388 26.37 -0.11 -4.33
N ASN A 389 25.79 0.82 -5.10
CA ASN A 389 24.46 0.70 -5.68
C ASN A 389 24.36 -0.63 -6.41
N ASN A 390 23.64 -1.59 -5.83
CA ASN A 390 23.43 -2.93 -6.38
C ASN A 390 22.33 -2.93 -7.47
N THR A 391 22.25 -1.83 -8.23
CA THR A 391 21.40 -1.74 -9.41
C THR A 391 22.08 -2.40 -10.59
N ILE A 392 21.40 -3.36 -11.21
CA ILE A 392 21.84 -3.95 -12.48
C ILE A 392 21.20 -3.19 -13.65
N SER A 393 21.92 -3.10 -14.78
CA SER A 393 21.34 -2.56 -16.01
C SER A 393 20.32 -3.53 -16.61
N ILE A 394 19.45 -3.04 -17.49
CA ILE A 394 18.52 -3.90 -18.23
C ILE A 394 19.29 -4.92 -19.09
N ASP A 395 20.47 -4.54 -19.61
CA ASP A 395 21.33 -5.41 -20.39
C ASP A 395 21.93 -6.54 -19.52
N ASP A 396 22.18 -6.29 -18.24
CA ASP A 396 22.64 -7.34 -17.32
C ASP A 396 21.49 -8.27 -16.93
N PHE A 397 20.29 -7.72 -16.72
CA PHE A 397 19.11 -8.54 -16.43
C PHE A 397 18.73 -9.43 -17.63
N THR A 398 18.82 -8.94 -18.85
CA THR A 398 18.49 -9.71 -20.06
C THR A 398 19.43 -10.89 -20.30
N LYS A 399 20.62 -10.92 -19.68
CA LYS A 399 21.53 -12.07 -19.68
C LYS A 399 20.99 -13.24 -18.86
N VAL A 400 20.06 -13.01 -17.93
CA VAL A 400 19.42 -14.06 -17.14
C VAL A 400 18.27 -14.65 -17.94
N GLU A 401 18.34 -15.94 -18.22
CA GLU A 401 17.27 -16.64 -18.95
C GLU A 401 16.29 -17.27 -17.98
N LEU A 402 15.15 -16.61 -17.78
CA LEU A 402 14.05 -17.10 -16.96
C LEU A 402 13.06 -17.88 -17.84
N ARG A 403 12.70 -19.10 -17.42
CA ARG A 403 11.77 -19.99 -18.13
C ARG A 403 10.71 -20.54 -17.19
N ILE A 404 9.51 -20.74 -17.71
CA ILE A 404 8.49 -21.53 -17.03
C ILE A 404 8.89 -22.99 -17.10
N ALA A 405 8.88 -23.66 -15.97
CA ALA A 405 9.20 -25.08 -15.84
C ALA A 405 8.08 -25.82 -15.13
N ARG A 406 7.76 -27.04 -15.57
CA ARG A 406 6.86 -27.95 -14.85
C ARG A 406 7.68 -28.87 -13.97
N ILE A 407 7.33 -29.02 -12.72
CA ILE A 407 7.93 -29.99 -11.82
C ILE A 407 7.37 -31.39 -12.17
N GLU A 408 8.14 -32.24 -12.79
CA GLU A 408 7.73 -33.59 -13.11
C GLU A 408 7.89 -34.57 -11.95
N THR A 409 9.01 -34.44 -11.23
CA THR A 409 9.26 -35.22 -10.01
C THR A 409 9.85 -34.33 -8.93
N ALA A 410 9.55 -34.69 -7.70
CA ALA A 410 10.16 -34.09 -6.52
C ALA A 410 10.48 -35.22 -5.52
N ASP A 411 11.73 -35.29 -5.06
CA ASP A 411 12.19 -36.34 -4.17
C ASP A 411 12.94 -35.76 -2.98
N HIS A 412 12.86 -36.47 -1.85
CA HIS A 412 13.74 -36.21 -0.72
C HIS A 412 15.20 -36.55 -1.07
N VAL A 413 16.10 -35.72 -0.58
CA VAL A 413 17.54 -35.97 -0.72
C VAL A 413 18.05 -36.57 0.59
N GLU A 414 18.54 -37.82 0.53
CA GLU A 414 19.06 -38.50 1.71
C GLU A 414 20.30 -37.77 2.26
N GLY A 415 20.30 -37.48 3.56
CA GLY A 415 21.35 -36.72 4.21
C GLY A 415 21.34 -35.22 3.94
N ALA A 416 20.21 -34.66 3.44
CA ALA A 416 20.00 -33.21 3.32
C ALA A 416 18.74 -32.76 4.10
N ASP A 417 18.91 -31.81 5.02
CA ASP A 417 17.84 -31.34 5.87
C ASP A 417 16.93 -30.31 5.17
N LYS A 418 17.45 -29.59 4.18
CA LYS A 418 16.76 -28.47 3.53
C LYS A 418 16.46 -28.66 2.04
N LEU A 419 17.02 -29.71 1.40
CA LEU A 419 16.96 -29.85 -0.05
C LEU A 419 15.89 -30.84 -0.49
N LEU A 420 15.21 -30.52 -1.59
CA LEU A 420 14.48 -31.44 -2.45
C LEU A 420 15.21 -31.52 -3.81
N ARG A 421 15.21 -32.71 -4.43
CA ARG A 421 15.61 -32.90 -5.80
C ARG A 421 14.40 -32.81 -6.70
N LEU A 422 14.45 -31.91 -7.67
CA LEU A 422 13.37 -31.65 -8.62
C LEU A 422 13.82 -32.01 -10.01
N THR A 423 12.98 -32.71 -10.77
CA THR A 423 13.12 -32.80 -12.24
C THR A 423 12.16 -31.82 -12.86
N LEU A 424 12.70 -30.89 -13.64
CA LEU A 424 11.96 -29.78 -14.27
C LEU A 424 11.86 -30.04 -15.77
N ASP A 425 10.66 -29.98 -16.34
CA ASP A 425 10.42 -29.92 -17.78
C ASP A 425 10.38 -28.44 -18.22
N LEU A 426 11.30 -28.06 -19.11
CA LEU A 426 11.40 -26.74 -19.71
C LEU A 426 10.92 -26.70 -21.17
N GLY A 427 10.05 -27.63 -21.59
CA GLY A 427 9.57 -27.75 -22.97
C GLY A 427 10.68 -28.08 -23.95
N GLU A 428 10.85 -27.29 -25.01
CA GLU A 428 11.88 -27.50 -26.04
C GLU A 428 13.33 -27.48 -25.48
N LEU A 429 13.57 -26.88 -24.33
CA LEU A 429 14.88 -26.87 -23.67
C LEU A 429 15.20 -28.17 -22.90
N GLY A 430 14.26 -29.13 -22.93
CA GLY A 430 14.43 -30.44 -22.30
C GLY A 430 14.27 -30.39 -20.78
N LYS A 431 14.70 -31.51 -20.16
CA LYS A 431 14.57 -31.69 -18.71
C LYS A 431 15.85 -31.29 -17.99
N ARG A 432 15.68 -30.75 -16.77
CA ARG A 432 16.78 -30.31 -15.90
C ARG A 432 16.60 -30.86 -14.50
N GLN A 433 17.68 -31.34 -13.89
CA GLN A 433 17.70 -31.66 -12.46
C GLN A 433 18.17 -30.47 -11.66
N VAL A 434 17.39 -30.11 -10.60
CA VAL A 434 17.69 -28.98 -9.73
C VAL A 434 17.56 -29.41 -8.27
N PHE A 435 18.48 -28.94 -7.42
CA PHE A 435 18.37 -29.08 -5.96
C PHE A 435 17.89 -27.75 -5.37
N ALA A 436 16.71 -27.78 -4.73
CA ALA A 436 16.05 -26.61 -4.19
C ALA A 436 15.93 -26.68 -2.66
N GLY A 437 16.24 -25.59 -1.99
CA GLY A 437 16.19 -25.46 -0.51
C GLY A 437 14.79 -25.26 0.05
N ILE A 438 13.81 -26.05 -0.37
CA ILE A 438 12.37 -25.85 -0.08
C ILE A 438 11.73 -26.98 0.74
N LYS A 439 12.52 -27.94 1.21
CA LYS A 439 12.03 -29.13 1.97
C LYS A 439 11.26 -28.77 3.24
N THR A 440 11.58 -27.64 3.84
CA THR A 440 10.91 -27.17 5.07
C THR A 440 9.53 -26.59 4.82
N ALA A 441 9.22 -26.21 3.57
CA ALA A 441 7.98 -25.56 3.18
C ALA A 441 7.06 -26.45 2.35
N TYR A 442 7.58 -27.50 1.71
CA TYR A 442 6.82 -28.32 0.77
C TYR A 442 7.08 -29.81 0.95
N ALA A 443 6.00 -30.60 0.98
CA ALA A 443 6.07 -32.02 0.78
C ALA A 443 6.23 -32.33 -0.73
N PRO A 444 7.10 -33.26 -1.14
CA PRO A 444 7.38 -33.56 -2.55
C PRO A 444 6.13 -33.77 -3.41
N GLU A 445 5.14 -34.49 -2.86
CA GLU A 445 3.90 -34.85 -3.55
C GLU A 445 3.06 -33.62 -3.94
N THR A 446 3.18 -32.53 -3.19
CA THR A 446 2.44 -31.28 -3.45
C THR A 446 3.06 -30.45 -4.56
N LEU A 447 4.26 -30.80 -5.01
CA LEU A 447 5.00 -30.06 -6.02
C LEU A 447 4.84 -30.64 -7.43
N VAL A 448 4.57 -31.94 -7.55
CA VAL A 448 4.46 -32.60 -8.84
C VAL A 448 3.31 -32.02 -9.66
N GLY A 449 3.60 -31.68 -10.92
CA GLY A 449 2.66 -31.06 -11.85
C GLY A 449 2.58 -29.53 -11.76
N ARG A 450 3.11 -28.90 -10.71
CA ARG A 450 3.11 -27.44 -10.57
C ARG A 450 4.04 -26.77 -11.56
N LEU A 451 3.65 -25.56 -11.99
CA LEU A 451 4.51 -24.67 -12.76
C LEU A 451 5.30 -23.76 -11.81
N THR A 452 6.55 -23.52 -12.14
CA THR A 452 7.43 -22.60 -11.42
C THR A 452 8.35 -21.85 -12.39
N ILE A 453 9.10 -20.88 -11.91
CA ILE A 453 10.07 -20.13 -12.70
C ILE A 453 11.46 -20.67 -12.41
N CYS A 454 12.20 -20.98 -13.48
CA CYS A 454 13.56 -21.50 -13.42
C CYS A 454 14.54 -20.58 -14.15
N VAL A 455 15.68 -20.30 -13.53
CA VAL A 455 16.85 -19.72 -14.21
C VAL A 455 17.52 -20.82 -15.02
N ALA A 456 17.35 -20.77 -16.36
CA ALA A 456 17.68 -21.84 -17.25
C ALA A 456 19.15 -21.80 -17.79
N ASN A 457 19.80 -20.65 -17.74
CA ASN A 457 21.15 -20.45 -18.26
C ASN A 457 22.26 -20.38 -17.18
N LEU A 458 21.97 -20.88 -15.95
CA LEU A 458 23.03 -21.08 -14.96
C LEU A 458 23.94 -22.20 -15.34
N ALA A 459 25.25 -22.01 -15.15
CA ALA A 459 26.23 -23.10 -15.32
C ALA A 459 25.92 -24.25 -14.35
N PRO A 460 25.98 -25.52 -14.82
CA PRO A 460 25.75 -26.68 -13.97
C PRO A 460 26.70 -26.69 -12.76
N ARG A 461 26.13 -26.83 -11.56
CA ARG A 461 26.88 -26.84 -10.30
C ARG A 461 26.93 -28.25 -9.71
N LYS A 462 28.13 -28.77 -9.47
CA LYS A 462 28.31 -30.01 -8.74
C LYS A 462 28.07 -29.80 -7.26
N MET A 463 27.08 -30.46 -6.72
CA MET A 463 26.71 -30.46 -5.29
C MET A 463 27.07 -31.84 -4.69
N LYS A 464 27.05 -31.95 -3.36
CA LYS A 464 27.29 -33.18 -2.64
C LYS A 464 26.39 -34.34 -3.11
N PHE A 465 25.19 -34.03 -3.60
CA PHE A 465 24.14 -34.99 -3.93
C PHE A 465 23.89 -35.14 -5.43
N GLY A 466 24.69 -34.48 -6.30
CA GLY A 466 24.57 -34.57 -7.76
C GLY A 466 24.79 -33.22 -8.46
N MET A 467 24.46 -33.16 -9.75
CA MET A 467 24.52 -31.93 -10.55
C MET A 467 23.22 -31.17 -10.45
N SER A 468 23.32 -29.87 -10.19
CA SER A 468 22.16 -28.92 -10.30
C SER A 468 22.33 -28.08 -11.55
N GLU A 469 21.34 -28.15 -12.47
CA GLU A 469 21.42 -27.57 -13.81
C GLU A 469 20.54 -26.35 -14.00
N GLY A 470 20.29 -25.64 -12.92
CA GLY A 470 19.44 -24.44 -12.86
C GLY A 470 19.09 -24.08 -11.43
N MET A 471 18.21 -23.11 -11.28
CA MET A 471 17.70 -22.66 -9.99
C MET A 471 16.22 -22.30 -10.11
N VAL A 472 15.36 -22.85 -9.25
CA VAL A 472 13.98 -22.39 -9.12
C VAL A 472 13.93 -21.13 -8.28
N LEU A 473 13.05 -20.18 -8.65
CA LEU A 473 12.87 -18.96 -7.91
C LEU A 473 11.88 -19.17 -6.77
N ALA A 474 12.29 -18.75 -5.60
CA ALA A 474 11.43 -18.75 -4.41
C ALA A 474 11.62 -17.44 -3.63
N ALA A 475 10.54 -16.90 -3.13
CA ALA A 475 10.55 -15.77 -2.21
C ALA A 475 10.61 -16.29 -0.76
N SER A 476 11.45 -15.69 0.08
CA SER A 476 11.47 -15.96 1.52
C SER A 476 11.78 -14.67 2.29
N ALA A 477 11.13 -14.51 3.45
CA ALA A 477 11.59 -13.53 4.42
C ALA A 477 12.86 -14.05 5.13
N GLU A 478 13.64 -13.17 5.75
CA GLU A 478 14.82 -13.56 6.52
C GLU A 478 14.43 -14.52 7.64
N GLY A 479 14.92 -15.78 7.58
CA GLY A 479 14.54 -16.86 8.51
C GLY A 479 13.16 -17.50 8.26
N GLY A 480 12.41 -17.09 7.25
CA GLY A 480 11.09 -17.63 6.89
C GLY A 480 11.13 -18.83 5.95
N ALA A 481 9.96 -19.48 5.77
CA ALA A 481 9.80 -20.55 4.81
C ALA A 481 9.88 -20.01 3.36
N PRO A 482 10.52 -20.72 2.43
CA PRO A 482 10.57 -20.33 1.02
C PRO A 482 9.25 -20.63 0.29
N PHE A 483 8.76 -19.66 -0.49
CA PHE A 483 7.57 -19.79 -1.34
C PHE A 483 7.98 -19.80 -2.81
N LEU A 484 7.69 -20.90 -3.53
CA LEU A 484 7.95 -20.99 -4.97
C LEU A 484 7.12 -19.98 -5.75
N LEU A 485 7.77 -19.26 -6.66
CA LEU A 485 7.07 -18.39 -7.60
C LEU A 485 6.38 -19.25 -8.66
N SER A 486 5.09 -19.03 -8.85
CA SER A 486 4.27 -19.75 -9.85
C SER A 486 3.69 -18.75 -10.85
N PRO A 487 3.63 -19.08 -12.15
CA PRO A 487 2.94 -18.24 -13.13
C PRO A 487 1.42 -18.40 -13.01
N ASP A 488 0.69 -17.45 -13.60
CA ASP A 488 -0.76 -17.53 -13.74
C ASP A 488 -1.22 -18.65 -14.69
N SER A 489 -2.53 -18.91 -14.71
CA SER A 489 -3.16 -19.89 -15.59
C SER A 489 -2.91 -19.58 -17.07
N GLY A 490 -2.61 -20.60 -17.87
CA GLY A 490 -2.31 -20.47 -19.29
C GLY A 490 -0.82 -20.49 -19.64
N ALA A 491 0.08 -20.35 -18.64
CA ALA A 491 1.51 -20.53 -18.88
C ALA A 491 1.87 -21.99 -19.21
N GLN A 492 2.86 -22.19 -20.08
CA GLN A 492 3.32 -23.51 -20.50
C GLN A 492 4.83 -23.67 -20.28
N PRO A 493 5.32 -24.90 -20.05
CA PRO A 493 6.75 -25.18 -19.95
C PRO A 493 7.52 -24.64 -21.17
N GLY A 494 8.69 -24.05 -20.91
CA GLY A 494 9.54 -23.45 -21.93
C GLY A 494 9.25 -21.98 -22.25
N MET A 495 8.10 -21.43 -21.89
CA MET A 495 7.81 -20.01 -22.10
C MET A 495 8.83 -19.13 -21.39
N ARG A 496 9.32 -18.09 -22.10
CA ARG A 496 10.27 -17.13 -21.56
C ARG A 496 9.54 -16.09 -20.68
N VAL A 497 10.07 -15.86 -19.50
CA VAL A 497 9.68 -14.76 -18.62
C VAL A 497 10.48 -13.52 -19.06
N LYS A 498 9.78 -12.40 -19.31
CA LYS A 498 10.36 -11.16 -19.84
C LYS A 498 10.23 -10.06 -18.80
#